data_9c667d4789c654153e195978b1fc1ae9
#
_entry.id   9c667d4789c654153e195978b1fc1ae9
#
_cell.length_a   1.000
_cell.length_b   1.000
_cell.length_c   1.000
_cell.angle_alpha   90.00
_cell.angle_beta   90.00
_cell.angle_gamma   90.00
#
_symmetry.space_group_name_H-M   'P 1'
#
loop_
_entity.id
_entity.type
_entity.pdbx_description
1 polymer ?
#
loop_
_entity_poly.entity_id
_entity_poly.type
_entity_poly.pdbx_seq_one_letter_code
_entity_poly.pdbx_strand_id
1 'polypeptide(L)'
;MQVQILARQGLGIKEIVRRTGLARNTVRKYVREPEVAPRYAPRASKPGKLSAFEDYIQSRLQHASPDWIPAAVLYREIQALGYTGGERMVRQYVSRLKPTATAAPIVRFETEPGRQMQVDWAVFRRGSHRLSAFVAVLGYSRMSFVRFVQDEQFKTLTDCHEAAFDYFGGVPRQVLYDNMKTVVLTRDAYGQNQHRFHPGLWDFAKHHGFIPKLCAPYRAQTKGKVERFIHYLRHSFYVPYASMLKPAGLDVDAPGANDAVRRWLLDTANCREHRGLQARPVDLWQAEQEKLQRLQSPWGQPKPSVPVSRSSLPHIRLDRVPLHHDLSIYDACLSERL
;
A
#
# COMPACT_ATOMS: atom_id res chain seq x y z
N MET A 1 -9.70 33.97 40.04
CA MET A 1 -9.93 33.23 41.29
C MET A 1 -9.66 34.07 42.51
N GLN A 2 -8.51 34.71 42.70
CA GLN A 2 -8.14 35.51 43.91
C GLN A 2 -9.08 36.71 44.18
N VAL A 3 -9.45 37.50 43.15
CA VAL A 3 -10.38 38.64 43.26
C VAL A 3 -11.74 38.21 43.77
N GLN A 4 -12.24 37.07 43.29
CA GLN A 4 -13.57 36.55 43.66
C GLN A 4 -13.61 36.07 45.13
N ILE A 5 -12.53 35.43 45.57
CA ILE A 5 -12.39 34.97 46.94
C ILE A 5 -12.37 36.16 47.90
N LEU A 6 -11.60 37.21 47.58
CA LEU A 6 -11.55 38.43 48.40
C LEU A 6 -12.87 39.17 48.44
N ALA A 7 -13.58 39.21 47.30
CA ALA A 7 -14.92 39.81 47.22
C ALA A 7 -15.96 39.03 48.07
N ARG A 8 -15.93 37.69 48.05
CA ARG A 8 -16.78 36.83 48.89
C ARG A 8 -16.48 36.96 50.38
N GLN A 9 -15.25 37.34 50.72
CA GLN A 9 -14.84 37.67 52.11
C GLN A 9 -15.29 39.07 52.54
N GLY A 10 -16.04 39.80 51.73
CA GLY A 10 -16.56 41.14 52.07
C GLY A 10 -15.60 42.29 51.85
N LEU A 11 -14.42 42.08 51.25
CA LEU A 11 -13.47 43.18 51.02
C LEU A 11 -13.98 44.11 49.91
N GLY A 12 -13.86 45.43 50.18
CA GLY A 12 -14.23 46.46 49.18
C GLY A 12 -13.22 46.54 48.04
N ILE A 13 -13.68 47.05 46.86
CA ILE A 13 -12.89 47.12 45.60
C ILE A 13 -11.52 47.79 45.81
N LYS A 14 -11.43 48.85 46.65
CA LYS A 14 -10.16 49.53 46.92
C LYS A 14 -9.16 48.64 47.63
N GLU A 15 -9.62 47.82 48.56
CA GLU A 15 -8.78 46.93 49.33
C GLU A 15 -8.33 45.72 48.48
N ILE A 16 -9.23 45.20 47.60
CA ILE A 16 -8.89 44.14 46.63
C ILE A 16 -7.82 44.64 45.65
N VAL A 17 -7.95 45.87 45.13
CA VAL A 17 -6.93 46.50 44.27
C VAL A 17 -5.58 46.55 44.97
N ARG A 18 -5.57 47.00 46.25
CA ARG A 18 -4.33 47.12 47.07
C ARG A 18 -3.65 45.74 47.27
N ARG A 19 -4.43 44.73 47.54
CA ARG A 19 -3.91 43.37 47.79
C ARG A 19 -3.50 42.61 46.54
N THR A 20 -4.18 42.84 45.41
CA THR A 20 -3.94 42.09 44.17
C THR A 20 -3.03 42.81 43.19
N GLY A 21 -2.85 44.12 43.33
CA GLY A 21 -2.12 44.95 42.33
C GLY A 21 -2.85 45.13 40.99
N LEU A 22 -4.05 44.61 40.87
CA LEU A 22 -4.81 44.70 39.64
C LEU A 22 -5.46 46.06 39.46
N ALA A 23 -5.61 46.52 38.19
CA ALA A 23 -6.30 47.76 37.89
C ALA A 23 -7.77 47.75 38.39
N ARG A 24 -8.24 48.90 38.92
CA ARG A 24 -9.59 49.05 39.51
C ARG A 24 -10.70 48.54 38.61
N ASN A 25 -10.61 48.83 37.30
CA ASN A 25 -11.59 48.37 36.32
C ASN A 25 -11.59 46.86 36.13
N THR A 26 -10.43 46.21 36.20
CA THR A 26 -10.26 44.76 36.17
C THR A 26 -10.92 44.11 37.37
N VAL A 27 -10.67 44.65 38.59
CA VAL A 27 -11.28 44.17 39.84
C VAL A 27 -12.82 44.32 39.74
N ARG A 28 -13.33 45.49 39.32
CA ARG A 28 -14.79 45.71 39.14
C ARG A 28 -15.41 44.71 38.20
N LYS A 29 -14.74 44.41 37.05
CA LYS A 29 -15.21 43.41 36.07
C LYS A 29 -15.36 42.03 36.71
N TYR A 30 -14.35 41.53 37.38
CA TYR A 30 -14.38 40.20 37.99
C TYR A 30 -15.27 40.08 39.23
N VAL A 31 -15.56 41.20 39.93
CA VAL A 31 -16.52 41.21 41.03
C VAL A 31 -17.96 41.19 40.46
N ARG A 32 -18.20 41.87 39.33
CA ARG A 32 -19.54 41.94 38.71
C ARG A 32 -19.86 40.61 37.94
N GLU A 33 -18.88 40.00 37.31
CA GLU A 33 -19.04 38.80 36.50
C GLU A 33 -18.16 37.65 37.04
N PRO A 34 -18.53 37.01 38.16
CA PRO A 34 -17.68 36.05 38.87
C PRO A 34 -17.49 34.74 38.12
N GLU A 35 -18.38 34.37 37.19
CA GLU A 35 -18.33 33.10 36.44
C GLU A 35 -17.53 33.18 35.13
N VAL A 36 -17.20 34.40 34.70
CA VAL A 36 -16.48 34.59 33.42
C VAL A 36 -14.97 34.39 33.63
N ALA A 37 -14.42 33.35 33.04
CA ALA A 37 -12.96 33.16 33.00
C ALA A 37 -12.29 34.35 32.26
N PRO A 38 -11.13 34.84 32.70
CA PRO A 38 -10.41 35.91 32.02
C PRO A 38 -10.08 35.46 30.57
N ARG A 39 -10.70 36.12 29.61
CA ARG A 39 -10.41 35.93 28.18
C ARG A 39 -10.05 37.27 27.56
N TYR A 40 -8.98 37.27 26.76
CA TYR A 40 -8.72 38.43 25.90
C TYR A 40 -9.79 38.43 24.79
N ALA A 41 -10.31 39.66 24.48
CA ALA A 41 -11.16 39.83 23.34
C ALA A 41 -10.43 39.29 22.07
N PRO A 42 -11.11 38.57 21.18
CA PRO A 42 -10.52 38.17 19.91
C PRO A 42 -9.97 39.40 19.21
N ARG A 43 -8.69 39.35 18.81
CA ARG A 43 -8.07 40.44 18.08
C ARG A 43 -8.78 40.59 16.74
N ALA A 44 -9.20 41.79 16.38
CA ALA A 44 -9.79 42.06 15.07
C ALA A 44 -8.83 41.56 13.98
N SER A 45 -9.34 40.68 13.10
CA SER A 45 -8.56 40.13 11.99
C SER A 45 -8.22 41.26 11.02
N LYS A 46 -6.94 41.58 10.88
CA LYS A 46 -6.49 42.50 9.84
C LYS A 46 -6.46 41.75 8.50
N PRO A 47 -6.91 42.33 7.39
CA PRO A 47 -6.80 41.70 6.08
C PRO A 47 -5.35 41.38 5.77
N GLY A 48 -5.10 40.12 5.44
CA GLY A 48 -3.76 39.64 5.09
C GLY A 48 -3.43 39.92 3.63
N LYS A 49 -2.16 39.75 3.24
CA LYS A 49 -1.74 39.94 1.83
C LYS A 49 -2.50 39.01 0.85
N LEU A 50 -3.04 37.89 1.34
CA LEU A 50 -3.78 36.92 0.52
C LEU A 50 -5.24 37.37 0.29
N SER A 51 -5.79 38.25 1.15
CA SER A 51 -7.23 38.60 1.10
C SER A 51 -7.68 39.18 -0.24
N ALA A 52 -6.80 39.91 -0.92
CA ALA A 52 -7.11 40.47 -2.25
C ALA A 52 -7.21 39.41 -3.35
N PHE A 53 -6.75 38.17 -3.09
CA PHE A 53 -6.70 37.07 -4.07
C PHE A 53 -7.63 35.91 -3.69
N GLU A 54 -8.33 35.99 -2.57
CA GLU A 54 -9.20 34.91 -2.07
C GLU A 54 -10.33 34.59 -3.04
N ASP A 55 -11.01 35.64 -3.57
CA ASP A 55 -12.08 35.49 -4.55
C ASP A 55 -11.59 34.84 -5.85
N TYR A 56 -10.41 35.22 -6.31
CA TYR A 56 -9.77 34.60 -7.47
C TYR A 56 -9.53 33.08 -7.23
N ILE A 57 -8.92 32.75 -6.10
CA ILE A 57 -8.64 31.34 -5.74
C ILE A 57 -9.94 30.52 -5.67
N GLN A 58 -10.98 31.06 -5.02
CA GLN A 58 -12.28 30.39 -4.90
C GLN A 58 -12.92 30.16 -6.26
N SER A 59 -12.95 31.18 -7.12
CA SER A 59 -13.48 31.07 -8.48
C SER A 59 -12.75 30.03 -9.30
N ARG A 60 -11.41 29.99 -9.25
CA ARG A 60 -10.59 28.99 -9.93
C ARG A 60 -10.93 27.57 -9.47
N LEU A 61 -11.08 27.34 -8.16
CA LEU A 61 -11.45 26.05 -7.59
C LEU A 61 -12.87 25.63 -7.96
N GLN A 62 -13.82 26.57 -8.01
CA GLN A 62 -15.20 26.29 -8.44
C GLN A 62 -15.27 25.87 -9.90
N HIS A 63 -14.55 26.59 -10.80
CA HIS A 63 -14.51 26.23 -12.22
C HIS A 63 -13.80 24.90 -12.50
N ALA A 64 -12.92 24.45 -11.61
CA ALA A 64 -12.24 23.17 -11.74
C ALA A 64 -13.05 21.99 -11.20
N SER A 65 -14.14 22.23 -10.47
CA SER A 65 -14.99 21.15 -9.91
C SER A 65 -15.53 20.21 -11.03
N PRO A 66 -15.49 18.89 -10.82
CA PRO A 66 -15.17 18.15 -9.59
C PRO A 66 -13.67 17.95 -9.30
N ASP A 67 -12.80 18.36 -10.21
CA ASP A 67 -11.35 18.27 -10.02
C ASP A 67 -10.84 19.35 -9.07
N TRP A 68 -9.56 19.23 -8.66
CA TRP A 68 -8.94 20.11 -7.69
C TRP A 68 -7.62 20.69 -8.20
N ILE A 69 -7.50 22.04 -8.18
CA ILE A 69 -6.24 22.70 -8.56
C ILE A 69 -5.27 22.68 -7.37
N PRO A 70 -4.03 22.17 -7.55
CA PRO A 70 -3.01 22.20 -6.50
C PRO A 70 -2.66 23.62 -6.06
N ALA A 71 -2.45 23.81 -4.75
CA ALA A 71 -2.11 25.13 -4.20
C ALA A 71 -0.84 25.77 -4.83
N ALA A 72 0.12 24.94 -5.27
CA ALA A 72 1.31 25.43 -5.97
C ALA A 72 1.00 26.06 -7.34
N VAL A 73 -0.04 25.59 -8.02
CA VAL A 73 -0.51 26.18 -9.29
C VAL A 73 -1.17 27.52 -9.02
N LEU A 74 -2.12 27.53 -8.08
CA LEU A 74 -2.80 28.76 -7.65
C LEU A 74 -1.81 29.83 -7.14
N TYR A 75 -0.77 29.40 -6.42
CA TYR A 75 0.29 30.31 -5.97
C TYR A 75 1.00 30.99 -7.15
N ARG A 76 1.39 30.24 -8.19
CA ARG A 76 2.02 30.80 -9.38
C ARG A 76 1.09 31.74 -10.14
N GLU A 77 -0.21 31.41 -10.23
CA GLU A 77 -1.19 32.25 -10.87
C GLU A 77 -1.34 33.60 -10.14
N ILE A 78 -1.52 33.59 -8.81
CA ILE A 78 -1.64 34.84 -8.05
C ILE A 78 -0.32 35.63 -7.94
N GLN A 79 0.85 34.97 -8.01
CA GLN A 79 2.14 35.65 -8.13
C GLN A 79 2.20 36.50 -9.42
N ALA A 80 1.75 35.93 -10.53
CA ALA A 80 1.65 36.69 -11.79
C ALA A 80 0.68 37.88 -11.70
N LEU A 81 -0.31 37.82 -10.80
CA LEU A 81 -1.26 38.88 -10.49
C LEU A 81 -0.74 39.85 -9.42
N GLY A 82 0.51 39.73 -8.95
CA GLY A 82 1.15 40.67 -8.02
C GLY A 82 1.13 40.23 -6.54
N TYR A 83 0.83 38.96 -6.23
CA TYR A 83 0.94 38.47 -4.86
C TYR A 83 2.39 38.37 -4.40
N THR A 84 2.72 39.05 -3.29
CA THR A 84 4.07 39.10 -2.71
C THR A 84 4.23 38.27 -1.42
N GLY A 85 3.24 37.46 -1.10
CA GLY A 85 3.29 36.58 0.08
C GLY A 85 3.90 35.21 -0.20
N GLY A 86 4.10 34.42 0.87
CA GLY A 86 4.69 33.10 0.75
C GLY A 86 3.69 32.01 0.33
N GLU A 87 4.16 30.97 -0.36
CA GLU A 87 3.36 29.80 -0.80
C GLU A 87 2.66 29.09 0.36
N ARG A 88 3.28 29.07 1.55
CA ARG A 88 2.71 28.44 2.75
C ARG A 88 1.34 28.99 3.11
N MET A 89 1.12 30.32 2.96
CA MET A 89 -0.16 30.95 3.25
C MET A 89 -1.23 30.49 2.27
N VAL A 90 -0.88 30.37 0.98
CA VAL A 90 -1.80 29.87 -0.05
C VAL A 90 -2.16 28.40 0.21
N ARG A 91 -1.18 27.54 0.52
CA ARG A 91 -1.42 26.14 0.90
C ARG A 91 -2.36 26.02 2.09
N GLN A 92 -2.16 26.84 3.13
CA GLN A 92 -3.00 26.83 4.31
C GLN A 92 -4.43 27.28 3.99
N TYR A 93 -4.59 28.32 3.16
CA TYR A 93 -5.89 28.78 2.72
C TYR A 93 -6.63 27.76 1.88
N VAL A 94 -5.98 27.23 0.82
CA VAL A 94 -6.53 26.21 -0.08
C VAL A 94 -6.89 24.92 0.67
N SER A 95 -6.12 24.55 1.69
CA SER A 95 -6.43 23.36 2.50
C SER A 95 -7.72 23.50 3.31
N ARG A 96 -8.09 24.72 3.71
CA ARG A 96 -9.36 24.99 4.41
C ARG A 96 -10.58 24.93 3.47
N LEU A 97 -10.36 25.27 2.20
CA LEU A 97 -11.41 25.23 1.17
C LEU A 97 -11.62 23.81 0.63
N LYS A 98 -10.64 22.93 0.83
CA LYS A 98 -10.77 21.54 0.37
C LYS A 98 -11.97 20.91 1.09
N PRO A 99 -12.99 20.42 0.35
CA PRO A 99 -14.09 19.71 0.97
C PRO A 99 -13.48 18.59 1.79
N THR A 100 -13.83 18.51 3.05
CA THR A 100 -13.48 17.37 3.91
C THR A 100 -14.18 16.19 3.29
N ALA A 101 -13.51 15.50 2.36
CA ALA A 101 -13.98 14.22 1.90
C ALA A 101 -14.19 13.42 3.16
N THR A 102 -15.42 13.07 3.45
CA THR A 102 -15.74 12.04 4.44
C THR A 102 -14.95 10.84 3.94
N ALA A 103 -13.78 10.64 4.53
CA ALA A 103 -12.94 9.51 4.16
C ALA A 103 -13.81 8.29 4.40
N ALA A 104 -14.26 7.66 3.32
CA ALA A 104 -14.93 6.37 3.42
C ALA A 104 -14.07 5.52 4.35
N PRO A 105 -14.64 4.86 5.36
CA PRO A 105 -13.87 4.10 6.33
C PRO A 105 -12.96 3.19 5.52
N ILE A 106 -11.64 3.32 5.74
CA ILE A 106 -10.65 2.48 5.07
C ILE A 106 -10.87 1.08 5.64
N VAL A 107 -11.64 0.27 4.94
CA VAL A 107 -11.80 -1.14 5.27
C VAL A 107 -10.43 -1.78 5.06
N ARG A 108 -9.70 -1.97 6.14
CA ARG A 108 -8.45 -2.69 6.14
C ARG A 108 -8.77 -4.17 6.00
N PHE A 109 -8.58 -4.71 4.80
CA PHE A 109 -8.65 -6.15 4.61
C PHE A 109 -7.41 -6.77 5.24
N GLU A 110 -7.54 -7.23 6.47
CA GLU A 110 -6.56 -8.12 7.05
C GLU A 110 -6.74 -9.52 6.46
N THR A 111 -5.64 -10.16 6.14
CA THR A 111 -5.63 -11.51 5.56
C THR A 111 -5.08 -12.47 6.57
N GLU A 112 -5.62 -13.69 6.59
CA GLU A 112 -5.08 -14.79 7.41
C GLU A 112 -3.62 -15.11 7.03
N PRO A 113 -2.82 -15.63 7.97
CA PRO A 113 -1.46 -16.06 7.69
C PRO A 113 -1.37 -17.05 6.52
N GLY A 114 -0.40 -16.88 5.63
CA GLY A 114 -0.16 -17.75 4.48
C GLY A 114 -1.21 -17.67 3.38
N ARG A 115 -2.24 -16.81 3.52
CA ARG A 115 -3.33 -16.73 2.56
C ARG A 115 -2.98 -15.96 1.30
N GLN A 116 -2.38 -14.79 1.40
CA GLN A 116 -2.22 -13.88 0.26
C GLN A 116 -0.87 -13.19 0.23
N MET A 117 -0.29 -13.12 -0.95
CA MET A 117 0.81 -12.22 -1.32
C MET A 117 0.32 -11.20 -2.35
N GLN A 118 0.73 -9.96 -2.24
CA GLN A 118 0.48 -8.91 -3.23
C GLN A 118 1.75 -8.63 -4.01
N VAL A 119 1.65 -8.56 -5.32
CA VAL A 119 2.79 -8.35 -6.22
C VAL A 119 2.54 -7.13 -7.10
N ASP A 120 3.59 -6.34 -7.32
CA ASP A 120 3.57 -5.22 -8.24
C ASP A 120 4.96 -4.92 -8.83
N TRP A 121 4.95 -4.22 -9.97
CA TRP A 121 6.13 -3.63 -10.56
C TRP A 121 6.25 -2.15 -10.18
N ALA A 122 7.45 -1.75 -9.77
CA ALA A 122 7.79 -0.35 -9.52
C ALA A 122 8.84 0.11 -10.52
N VAL A 123 8.49 1.03 -11.41
CA VAL A 123 9.43 1.60 -12.38
C VAL A 123 10.21 2.75 -11.72
N PHE A 124 11.54 2.65 -11.71
CA PHE A 124 12.43 3.66 -11.16
C PHE A 124 13.12 4.48 -12.27
N ARG A 125 13.48 3.83 -13.39
CA ARG A 125 14.06 4.49 -14.56
C ARG A 125 13.51 3.89 -15.83
N ARG A 126 13.19 4.73 -16.81
CA ARG A 126 12.69 4.36 -18.14
C ARG A 126 13.79 4.53 -19.19
N GLY A 127 13.58 4.01 -20.39
CA GLY A 127 14.49 4.16 -21.53
C GLY A 127 15.49 3.01 -21.66
N SER A 128 16.63 3.25 -22.33
CA SER A 128 17.65 2.25 -22.65
C SER A 128 18.26 1.55 -21.42
N HIS A 129 18.37 2.28 -20.32
CA HIS A 129 18.86 1.76 -19.03
C HIS A 129 17.72 1.58 -18.04
N ARG A 130 16.65 0.90 -18.50
CA ARG A 130 15.47 0.67 -17.66
C ARG A 130 15.85 0.00 -16.34
N LEU A 131 15.23 0.47 -15.26
CA LEU A 131 15.33 -0.13 -13.94
C LEU A 131 13.93 -0.22 -13.34
N SER A 132 13.44 -1.44 -13.16
CA SER A 132 12.20 -1.76 -12.49
C SER A 132 12.50 -2.60 -11.25
N ALA A 133 11.59 -2.65 -10.31
CA ALA A 133 11.67 -3.57 -9.18
C ALA A 133 10.40 -4.42 -9.11
N PHE A 134 10.58 -5.72 -9.01
CA PHE A 134 9.55 -6.64 -8.55
C PHE A 134 9.39 -6.49 -7.06
N VAL A 135 8.19 -6.25 -6.60
CA VAL A 135 7.86 -6.07 -5.18
C VAL A 135 6.79 -7.07 -4.78
N ALA A 136 7.08 -7.87 -3.78
CA ALA A 136 6.15 -8.83 -3.20
C ALA A 136 5.98 -8.56 -1.71
N VAL A 137 4.73 -8.55 -1.23
CA VAL A 137 4.38 -8.28 0.16
C VAL A 137 3.39 -9.32 0.66
N LEU A 138 3.72 -10.04 1.72
CA LEU A 138 2.80 -10.97 2.37
C LEU A 138 1.64 -10.21 3.02
N GLY A 139 0.46 -10.78 2.91
CA GLY A 139 -0.77 -10.11 3.27
C GLY A 139 -0.98 -9.96 4.77
N TYR A 140 -0.48 -10.87 5.59
CA TYR A 140 -0.60 -10.86 7.04
C TYR A 140 0.56 -10.12 7.70
N SER A 141 1.77 -10.65 7.61
CA SER A 141 2.97 -10.11 8.29
C SER A 141 3.47 -8.79 7.71
N ARG A 142 3.12 -8.46 6.46
CA ARG A 142 3.76 -7.39 5.67
C ARG A 142 5.24 -7.65 5.38
N MET A 143 5.71 -8.89 5.59
CA MET A 143 7.04 -9.28 5.16
C MET A 143 7.19 -8.99 3.67
N SER A 144 8.26 -8.30 3.30
CA SER A 144 8.40 -7.73 1.96
C SER A 144 9.67 -8.23 1.30
N PHE A 145 9.58 -8.50 0.01
CA PHE A 145 10.67 -8.88 -0.87
C PHE A 145 10.76 -7.91 -2.05
N VAL A 146 11.97 -7.58 -2.46
CA VAL A 146 12.25 -6.69 -3.60
C VAL A 146 13.39 -7.27 -4.42
N ARG A 147 13.23 -7.24 -5.76
CA ARG A 147 14.28 -7.57 -6.70
C ARG A 147 14.30 -6.56 -7.85
N PHE A 148 15.40 -5.87 -8.03
CA PHE A 148 15.60 -4.96 -9.15
C PHE A 148 15.95 -5.73 -10.42
N VAL A 149 15.36 -5.32 -11.54
CA VAL A 149 15.47 -5.97 -12.84
C VAL A 149 15.49 -4.93 -13.95
N GLN A 150 15.92 -5.35 -15.15
CA GLN A 150 15.99 -4.48 -16.33
C GLN A 150 14.77 -4.62 -17.26
N ASP A 151 13.98 -5.67 -17.09
CA ASP A 151 12.76 -5.90 -17.87
C ASP A 151 11.62 -6.45 -16.99
N GLU A 152 10.42 -6.50 -17.54
CA GLU A 152 9.21 -7.04 -16.91
C GLU A 152 8.64 -8.20 -17.75
N GLN A 153 9.52 -8.98 -18.42
CA GLN A 153 9.11 -10.10 -19.24
C GLN A 153 8.55 -11.24 -18.38
N PHE A 154 7.85 -12.16 -19.02
CA PHE A 154 7.23 -13.28 -18.32
C PHE A 154 8.26 -14.16 -17.59
N LYS A 155 9.40 -14.44 -18.21
CA LYS A 155 10.48 -15.18 -17.58
C LYS A 155 11.01 -14.46 -16.32
N THR A 156 11.26 -13.16 -16.43
CA THR A 156 11.72 -12.34 -15.30
C THR A 156 10.69 -12.34 -14.17
N LEU A 157 9.39 -12.31 -14.51
CA LEU A 157 8.30 -12.39 -13.55
C LEU A 157 8.33 -13.73 -12.79
N THR A 158 8.48 -14.85 -13.48
CA THR A 158 8.54 -16.18 -12.83
C THR A 158 9.79 -16.35 -11.97
N ASP A 159 10.96 -15.94 -12.47
CA ASP A 159 12.23 -15.96 -11.72
C ASP A 159 12.17 -15.10 -10.44
N CYS A 160 11.46 -13.96 -10.49
CA CYS A 160 11.24 -13.12 -9.33
C CYS A 160 10.26 -13.73 -8.31
N HIS A 161 9.25 -14.48 -8.78
CA HIS A 161 8.34 -15.20 -7.89
C HIS A 161 9.05 -16.31 -7.15
N GLU A 162 9.84 -17.13 -7.85
CA GLU A 162 10.61 -18.19 -7.23
C GLU A 162 11.56 -17.64 -6.16
N ALA A 163 12.30 -16.57 -6.50
CA ALA A 163 13.16 -15.90 -5.52
C ALA A 163 12.39 -15.32 -4.32
N ALA A 164 11.15 -14.87 -4.51
CA ALA A 164 10.30 -14.39 -3.42
C ALA A 164 9.79 -15.57 -2.56
N PHE A 165 9.39 -16.68 -3.18
CA PHE A 165 8.95 -17.87 -2.46
C PHE A 165 10.10 -18.47 -1.62
N ASP A 166 11.30 -18.53 -2.17
CA ASP A 166 12.51 -18.94 -1.43
C ASP A 166 12.80 -18.00 -0.25
N TYR A 167 12.71 -16.69 -0.48
CA TYR A 167 12.93 -15.69 0.57
C TYR A 167 11.90 -15.79 1.70
N PHE A 168 10.64 -16.05 1.38
CA PHE A 168 9.58 -16.21 2.38
C PHE A 168 9.58 -17.61 3.02
N GLY A 169 10.29 -18.56 2.46
CA GLY A 169 10.33 -19.95 2.92
C GLY A 169 9.08 -20.76 2.58
N GLY A 170 8.30 -20.33 1.58
CA GLY A 170 7.10 -21.04 1.14
C GLY A 170 6.23 -20.25 0.18
N VAL A 171 5.15 -20.87 -0.28
CA VAL A 171 4.24 -20.33 -1.30
C VAL A 171 2.90 -19.94 -0.66
N PRO A 172 2.41 -18.70 -0.82
CA PRO A 172 1.09 -18.30 -0.32
C PRO A 172 -0.03 -18.98 -1.13
N ARG A 173 -1.20 -19.15 -0.55
CA ARG A 173 -2.34 -19.77 -1.25
C ARG A 173 -2.85 -18.95 -2.43
N GLN A 174 -2.69 -17.63 -2.39
CA GLN A 174 -3.15 -16.70 -3.42
C GLN A 174 -2.10 -15.63 -3.68
N VAL A 175 -1.93 -15.27 -4.96
CA VAL A 175 -1.11 -14.13 -5.36
C VAL A 175 -2.00 -13.12 -6.06
N LEU A 176 -2.02 -11.89 -5.54
CA LEU A 176 -2.84 -10.79 -6.05
C LEU A 176 -2.00 -9.90 -6.98
N TYR A 177 -2.47 -9.76 -8.20
CA TYR A 177 -1.84 -8.98 -9.27
C TYR A 177 -2.68 -7.78 -9.67
N ASP A 178 -2.03 -6.81 -10.28
CA ASP A 178 -2.69 -5.83 -11.12
C ASP A 178 -2.94 -6.37 -12.54
N ASN A 179 -3.55 -5.54 -13.38
CA ASN A 179 -3.89 -5.89 -14.76
C ASN A 179 -2.65 -5.87 -15.69
N MET A 180 -1.66 -6.72 -15.39
CA MET A 180 -0.43 -6.85 -16.18
C MET A 180 -0.65 -7.80 -17.36
N LYS A 181 -0.18 -7.45 -18.57
CA LYS A 181 -0.29 -8.31 -19.75
C LYS A 181 0.43 -9.65 -19.59
N THR A 182 1.48 -9.72 -18.80
CA THR A 182 2.20 -10.96 -18.45
C THR A 182 1.41 -11.87 -17.52
N VAL A 183 0.36 -11.37 -16.90
CA VAL A 183 -0.50 -12.09 -15.96
C VAL A 183 -1.86 -12.41 -16.57
N VAL A 184 -2.54 -11.42 -17.16
CA VAL A 184 -3.89 -11.56 -17.68
C VAL A 184 -3.96 -11.10 -19.15
N LEU A 185 -4.54 -11.93 -19.99
CA LEU A 185 -4.78 -11.61 -21.40
C LEU A 185 -6.11 -10.88 -21.59
N THR A 186 -7.16 -11.37 -20.94
CA THR A 186 -8.49 -10.77 -21.03
C THR A 186 -9.18 -10.87 -19.69
N ARG A 187 -9.64 -9.71 -19.20
CA ARG A 187 -10.40 -9.62 -17.97
C ARG A 187 -11.84 -10.00 -18.20
N ASP A 188 -12.45 -10.73 -17.24
CA ASP A 188 -13.85 -11.16 -17.28
C ASP A 188 -14.26 -11.88 -18.60
N ALA A 189 -13.30 -12.60 -19.18
CA ALA A 189 -13.47 -13.27 -20.49
C ALA A 189 -14.57 -14.33 -20.50
N TYR A 190 -14.88 -14.92 -19.37
CA TYR A 190 -15.84 -16.03 -19.21
C TYR A 190 -16.96 -15.72 -18.22
N GLY A 191 -17.09 -14.46 -17.79
CA GLY A 191 -18.03 -13.99 -16.79
C GLY A 191 -17.36 -13.19 -15.68
N GLN A 192 -18.15 -12.60 -14.78
CA GLN A 192 -17.65 -11.75 -13.71
C GLN A 192 -16.62 -12.49 -12.83
N ASN A 193 -15.41 -11.91 -12.70
CA ASN A 193 -14.25 -12.49 -12.00
C ASN A 193 -13.67 -13.78 -12.64
N GLN A 194 -14.08 -14.13 -13.86
CA GLN A 194 -13.54 -15.25 -14.62
C GLN A 194 -12.61 -14.73 -15.72
N HIS A 195 -11.33 -14.60 -15.39
CA HIS A 195 -10.33 -13.97 -16.25
C HIS A 195 -9.59 -15.01 -17.10
N ARG A 196 -9.20 -14.62 -18.34
CA ARG A 196 -8.27 -15.37 -19.14
C ARG A 196 -6.84 -14.99 -18.77
N PHE A 197 -6.21 -15.83 -17.95
CA PHE A 197 -4.81 -15.64 -17.55
C PHE A 197 -3.86 -16.02 -18.69
N HIS A 198 -2.63 -15.52 -18.63
CA HIS A 198 -1.55 -15.97 -19.49
C HIS A 198 -1.31 -17.48 -19.26
N PRO A 199 -1.27 -18.33 -20.32
CA PRO A 199 -1.16 -19.80 -20.17
C PRO A 199 0.05 -20.20 -19.33
N GLY A 200 1.22 -19.61 -19.60
CA GLY A 200 2.43 -19.89 -18.83
C GLY A 200 2.29 -19.53 -17.35
N LEU A 201 1.58 -18.41 -17.01
CA LEU A 201 1.32 -18.08 -15.60
C LEU A 201 0.39 -19.10 -14.94
N TRP A 202 -0.59 -19.60 -15.70
CA TRP A 202 -1.50 -20.62 -15.18
C TRP A 202 -0.79 -21.91 -14.87
N ASP A 203 0.14 -22.34 -15.75
CA ASP A 203 0.97 -23.53 -15.52
C ASP A 203 1.95 -23.33 -14.38
N PHE A 204 2.58 -22.15 -14.28
CA PHE A 204 3.44 -21.76 -13.17
C PHE A 204 2.67 -21.78 -11.83
N ALA A 205 1.46 -21.23 -11.80
CA ALA A 205 0.62 -21.20 -10.61
C ALA A 205 0.18 -22.62 -10.18
N LYS A 206 -0.17 -23.49 -11.14
CA LYS A 206 -0.46 -24.91 -10.86
C LYS A 206 0.75 -25.63 -10.28
N HIS A 207 1.93 -25.39 -10.86
CA HIS A 207 3.17 -26.04 -10.41
C HIS A 207 3.48 -25.69 -8.94
N HIS A 208 3.37 -24.41 -8.59
CA HIS A 208 3.66 -23.93 -7.22
C HIS A 208 2.46 -24.03 -6.26
N GLY A 209 1.27 -24.34 -6.75
CA GLY A 209 0.08 -24.56 -5.93
C GLY A 209 -0.62 -23.30 -5.44
N PHE A 210 -0.47 -22.15 -6.11
CA PHE A 210 -1.18 -20.93 -5.75
C PHE A 210 -2.28 -20.54 -6.74
N ILE A 211 -3.23 -19.74 -6.28
CA ILE A 211 -4.33 -19.22 -7.10
C ILE A 211 -4.00 -17.76 -7.49
N PRO A 212 -3.83 -17.44 -8.78
CA PRO A 212 -3.71 -16.08 -9.24
C PRO A 212 -5.04 -15.33 -9.09
N LYS A 213 -5.01 -14.12 -8.53
CA LYS A 213 -6.14 -13.22 -8.37
C LYS A 213 -5.83 -11.86 -8.97
N LEU A 214 -6.83 -11.19 -9.54
CA LEU A 214 -6.72 -9.82 -9.99
C LEU A 214 -7.38 -8.86 -9.01
N CYS A 215 -6.81 -7.67 -8.89
CA CYS A 215 -7.43 -6.58 -8.17
C CYS A 215 -8.75 -6.19 -8.84
N ALA A 216 -9.80 -5.96 -8.06
CA ALA A 216 -11.06 -5.45 -8.60
C ALA A 216 -10.84 -4.04 -9.17
N PRO A 217 -11.46 -3.69 -10.34
CA PRO A 217 -11.40 -2.35 -10.90
C PRO A 217 -11.89 -1.33 -9.86
N TYR A 218 -11.27 -0.15 -9.84
CA TYR A 218 -11.66 0.98 -8.97
C TYR A 218 -11.64 0.69 -7.46
N ARG A 219 -11.12 -0.47 -7.02
CA ARG A 219 -10.89 -0.78 -5.60
C ARG A 219 -9.39 -0.78 -5.28
N ALA A 220 -8.75 0.38 -5.40
CA ALA A 220 -7.34 0.61 -5.02
C ALA A 220 -7.02 0.12 -3.60
N GLN A 221 -8.03 0.05 -2.73
CA GLN A 221 -7.89 -0.41 -1.35
C GLN A 221 -7.43 -1.87 -1.21
N THR A 222 -7.71 -2.75 -2.20
CA THR A 222 -7.33 -4.17 -2.14
C THR A 222 -5.84 -4.38 -2.33
N LYS A 223 -5.14 -3.51 -3.05
CA LYS A 223 -3.69 -3.56 -3.33
C LYS A 223 -2.87 -2.57 -2.49
N GLY A 224 -3.51 -1.84 -1.60
CA GLY A 224 -2.88 -0.77 -0.82
C GLY A 224 -1.69 -1.18 0.04
N LYS A 225 -1.44 -2.49 0.24
CA LYS A 225 -0.30 -2.99 1.00
C LYS A 225 1.00 -2.85 0.21
N VAL A 226 1.03 -3.38 -1.03
CA VAL A 226 2.21 -3.31 -1.91
C VAL A 226 2.44 -1.88 -2.41
N GLU A 227 1.39 -1.12 -2.73
CA GLU A 227 1.52 0.29 -3.15
C GLU A 227 2.17 1.16 -2.07
N ARG A 228 1.75 1.02 -0.81
CA ARG A 228 2.38 1.73 0.33
C ARG A 228 3.83 1.31 0.52
N PHE A 229 4.12 0.03 0.32
CA PHE A 229 5.49 -0.46 0.42
C PHE A 229 6.35 0.07 -0.72
N ILE A 230 5.85 0.14 -1.95
CA ILE A 230 6.55 0.77 -3.09
C ILE A 230 6.87 2.24 -2.82
N HIS A 231 5.90 2.99 -2.26
CA HIS A 231 6.17 4.37 -1.85
C HIS A 231 7.28 4.45 -0.79
N TYR A 232 7.24 3.56 0.21
CA TYR A 232 8.28 3.47 1.23
C TYR A 232 9.64 3.06 0.65
N LEU A 233 9.70 2.06 -0.22
CA LEU A 233 10.89 1.63 -0.94
C LEU A 233 11.53 2.79 -1.71
N ARG A 234 10.70 3.57 -2.43
CA ARG A 234 11.18 4.72 -3.21
C ARG A 234 11.84 5.78 -2.33
N HIS A 235 11.20 6.18 -1.25
CA HIS A 235 11.66 7.30 -0.44
C HIS A 235 12.65 6.91 0.66
N SER A 236 12.61 5.68 1.16
CA SER A 236 13.45 5.22 2.27
C SER A 236 14.68 4.42 1.83
N PHE A 237 14.67 3.90 0.59
CA PHE A 237 15.78 3.15 0.04
C PHE A 237 16.32 3.77 -1.25
N TYR A 238 15.51 3.80 -2.31
CA TYR A 238 16.01 4.11 -3.66
C TYR A 238 16.54 5.55 -3.77
N VAL A 239 15.77 6.54 -3.34
CA VAL A 239 16.19 7.96 -3.43
C VAL A 239 17.45 8.23 -2.62
N PRO A 240 17.58 7.78 -1.35
CA PRO A 240 18.84 7.89 -0.60
C PRO A 240 20.00 7.17 -1.28
N TYR A 241 19.81 5.93 -1.76
CA TYR A 241 20.84 5.14 -2.41
C TYR A 241 21.33 5.79 -3.72
N ALA A 242 20.40 6.24 -4.58
CA ALA A 242 20.73 6.94 -5.80
C ALA A 242 21.46 8.27 -5.53
N SER A 243 21.08 9.00 -4.46
CA SER A 243 21.72 10.25 -4.08
C SER A 243 23.18 10.08 -3.62
N MET A 244 23.53 8.92 -3.08
CA MET A 244 24.92 8.59 -2.70
C MET A 244 25.80 8.31 -3.93
N LEU A 245 25.25 7.75 -5.00
CA LEU A 245 25.99 7.41 -6.22
C LEU A 245 26.17 8.62 -7.15
N LYS A 246 25.21 9.56 -7.11
CA LYS A 246 25.19 10.72 -8.00
C LYS A 246 26.45 11.60 -7.97
N PRO A 247 27.07 11.90 -6.82
CA PRO A 247 28.30 12.69 -6.78
C PRO A 247 29.50 12.03 -7.50
N ALA A 248 29.49 10.68 -7.57
CA ALA A 248 30.50 9.91 -8.30
C ALA A 248 30.15 9.72 -9.78
N GLY A 249 29.10 10.35 -10.28
CA GLY A 249 28.64 10.18 -11.67
C GLY A 249 28.10 8.77 -11.97
N LEU A 250 27.74 7.99 -10.93
CA LEU A 250 27.27 6.61 -11.07
C LEU A 250 25.76 6.56 -11.07
N ASP A 251 25.22 5.75 -11.98
CA ASP A 251 23.80 5.38 -12.00
C ASP A 251 23.57 4.10 -11.19
N VAL A 252 22.36 3.99 -10.61
CA VAL A 252 21.93 2.75 -9.95
C VAL A 252 21.78 1.66 -11.01
N ASP A 253 22.50 0.57 -10.86
CA ASP A 253 22.34 -0.66 -11.64
C ASP A 253 21.57 -1.73 -10.87
N ALA A 254 21.08 -2.76 -11.57
CA ALA A 254 20.26 -3.79 -10.93
C ALA A 254 21.08 -4.69 -9.96
N PRO A 255 22.30 -5.15 -10.27
CA PRO A 255 23.10 -5.94 -9.33
C PRO A 255 23.40 -5.20 -8.04
N GLY A 256 23.97 -3.99 -8.11
CA GLY A 256 24.29 -3.19 -6.91
C GLY A 256 23.07 -2.82 -6.09
N ALA A 257 21.92 -2.50 -6.75
CA ALA A 257 20.67 -2.25 -6.09
C ALA A 257 20.13 -3.51 -5.37
N ASN A 258 20.32 -4.70 -5.93
CA ASN A 258 19.88 -5.96 -5.31
C ASN A 258 20.70 -6.28 -4.05
N ASP A 259 22.01 -6.08 -4.08
CA ASP A 259 22.85 -6.29 -2.90
C ASP A 259 22.54 -5.29 -1.79
N ALA A 260 22.29 -4.04 -2.15
CA ALA A 260 21.95 -2.99 -1.20
C ALA A 260 20.52 -3.18 -0.62
N VAL A 261 19.52 -3.49 -1.47
CA VAL A 261 18.13 -3.66 -1.01
C VAL A 261 17.97 -4.91 -0.15
N ARG A 262 18.72 -5.97 -0.42
CA ARG A 262 18.69 -7.18 0.42
C ARG A 262 19.08 -6.86 1.86
N ARG A 263 20.16 -6.11 2.06
CA ARG A 263 20.58 -5.64 3.40
C ARG A 263 19.53 -4.73 4.02
N TRP A 264 19.03 -3.75 3.25
CA TRP A 264 18.00 -2.85 3.75
C TRP A 264 16.69 -3.55 4.15
N LEU A 265 16.28 -4.60 3.43
CA LEU A 265 15.14 -5.43 3.80
C LEU A 265 15.35 -6.15 5.13
N LEU A 266 16.54 -6.74 5.34
CA LEU A 266 16.89 -7.48 6.53
C LEU A 266 17.06 -6.57 7.76
N ASP A 267 17.75 -5.43 7.59
CA ASP A 267 18.15 -4.59 8.72
C ASP A 267 17.12 -3.49 9.03
N THR A 268 16.33 -3.09 8.05
CA THR A 268 15.46 -1.90 8.18
C THR A 268 14.00 -2.22 7.87
N ALA A 269 13.67 -2.61 6.64
CA ALA A 269 12.28 -2.62 6.19
C ALA A 269 11.43 -3.66 6.91
N ASN A 270 11.93 -4.87 7.07
CA ASN A 270 11.22 -5.98 7.71
C ASN A 270 11.40 -6.02 9.23
N CYS A 271 12.37 -5.26 9.77
CA CYS A 271 12.63 -5.17 11.21
C CYS A 271 12.01 -3.95 11.88
N ARG A 272 11.51 -2.96 11.11
CA ARG A 272 10.86 -1.77 11.68
C ARG A 272 9.52 -2.12 12.30
N GLU A 273 9.15 -1.43 13.35
CA GLU A 273 7.79 -1.47 13.87
C GLU A 273 6.81 -0.88 12.83
N HIS A 274 5.87 -1.69 12.37
CA HIS A 274 4.89 -1.28 11.36
C HIS A 274 3.70 -0.62 12.06
N ARG A 275 3.53 0.70 11.86
CA ARG A 275 2.50 1.52 12.55
C ARG A 275 1.09 0.92 12.50
N GLY A 276 0.72 0.25 11.42
CA GLY A 276 -0.62 -0.34 11.26
C GLY A 276 -0.80 -1.72 11.89
N LEU A 277 0.30 -2.44 12.16
CA LEU A 277 0.30 -3.76 12.80
C LEU A 277 0.73 -3.68 14.27
N GLN A 278 1.39 -2.58 14.68
CA GLN A 278 2.04 -2.42 15.99
C GLN A 278 2.99 -3.59 16.32
N ALA A 279 3.63 -4.12 15.27
CA ALA A 279 4.57 -5.22 15.33
C ALA A 279 5.59 -5.12 14.19
N ARG A 280 6.70 -5.83 14.29
CA ARG A 280 7.69 -5.93 13.22
C ARG A 280 7.25 -7.01 12.21
N PRO A 281 7.36 -6.76 10.89
CA PRO A 281 7.04 -7.79 9.87
C PRO A 281 7.73 -9.13 10.11
N VAL A 282 8.99 -9.13 10.52
CA VAL A 282 9.77 -10.35 10.77
C VAL A 282 9.19 -11.20 11.91
N ASP A 283 8.66 -10.58 12.97
CA ASP A 283 8.09 -11.32 14.10
C ASP A 283 6.77 -12.02 13.69
N LEU A 284 5.93 -11.32 12.95
CA LEU A 284 4.69 -11.89 12.43
C LEU A 284 4.93 -12.91 11.32
N TRP A 285 6.02 -12.77 10.55
CA TRP A 285 6.37 -13.70 9.49
C TRP A 285 6.72 -15.08 10.02
N GLN A 286 7.33 -15.21 11.20
CA GLN A 286 7.61 -16.50 11.80
C GLN A 286 6.35 -17.37 11.94
N ALA A 287 5.25 -16.78 12.42
CA ALA A 287 3.97 -17.46 12.51
C ALA A 287 3.28 -17.67 11.14
N GLU A 288 3.50 -16.76 10.19
CA GLU A 288 2.95 -16.88 8.83
C GLU A 288 3.67 -17.96 8.02
N GLN A 289 4.98 -18.12 8.21
CA GLN A 289 5.81 -19.09 7.48
C GLN A 289 5.30 -20.54 7.65
N GLU A 290 4.84 -20.91 8.84
CA GLU A 290 4.25 -22.22 9.11
C GLU A 290 2.97 -22.49 8.31
N LYS A 291 2.28 -21.45 7.84
CA LYS A 291 1.02 -21.52 7.09
C LYS A 291 1.21 -21.41 5.58
N LEU A 292 2.44 -21.11 5.12
CA LEU A 292 2.79 -21.16 3.71
C LEU A 292 2.84 -22.61 3.21
N GLN A 293 2.55 -22.78 1.94
CA GLN A 293 2.69 -24.08 1.28
C GLN A 293 4.18 -24.39 1.06
N ARG A 294 4.52 -25.66 0.99
CA ARG A 294 5.91 -26.10 0.76
C ARG A 294 6.41 -25.61 -0.59
N LEU A 295 7.68 -25.25 -0.63
CA LEU A 295 8.38 -24.93 -1.86
C LEU A 295 8.38 -26.13 -2.80
N GLN A 296 8.16 -25.88 -4.07
CA GLN A 296 8.30 -26.85 -5.14
C GLN A 296 9.69 -26.71 -5.79
N SER A 297 10.10 -27.73 -6.57
CA SER A 297 11.27 -27.59 -7.45
C SER A 297 11.09 -26.41 -8.42
N PRO A 298 12.17 -25.77 -8.88
CA PRO A 298 12.07 -24.68 -9.83
C PRO A 298 11.23 -25.07 -11.05
N TRP A 299 10.39 -24.11 -11.52
CA TRP A 299 9.49 -24.35 -12.65
C TRP A 299 10.29 -24.55 -13.95
N GLY A 300 9.84 -25.49 -14.78
CA GLY A 300 10.51 -25.84 -16.05
C GLY A 300 11.71 -26.76 -15.92
N GLN A 301 12.11 -27.13 -14.70
CA GLN A 301 13.06 -28.22 -14.53
C GLN A 301 12.35 -29.58 -14.54
N PRO A 302 12.90 -30.59 -15.20
CA PRO A 302 12.36 -31.94 -15.12
C PRO A 302 12.33 -32.35 -13.65
N LYS A 303 11.18 -32.80 -13.16
CA LYS A 303 11.10 -33.40 -11.82
C LYS A 303 12.15 -34.53 -11.78
N PRO A 304 13.00 -34.59 -10.73
CA PRO A 304 13.86 -35.75 -10.57
C PRO A 304 12.97 -36.98 -10.64
N SER A 305 13.18 -37.82 -11.64
CA SER A 305 12.49 -39.10 -11.74
C SER A 305 12.81 -39.85 -10.46
N VAL A 306 11.85 -39.90 -9.53
CA VAL A 306 11.95 -40.90 -8.44
C VAL A 306 12.14 -42.21 -9.15
N PRO A 307 13.24 -42.92 -8.95
CA PRO A 307 13.37 -44.23 -9.53
C PRO A 307 12.20 -45.04 -8.99
N VAL A 308 11.22 -45.28 -9.87
CA VAL A 308 10.17 -46.23 -9.54
C VAL A 308 10.92 -47.53 -9.33
N SER A 309 11.14 -47.85 -8.04
CA SER A 309 11.57 -49.19 -7.68
C SER A 309 10.57 -50.10 -8.39
N ARG A 310 11.05 -50.81 -9.39
CA ARG A 310 10.30 -51.90 -10.00
C ARG A 310 10.26 -53.02 -8.95
N SER A 311 9.58 -52.77 -7.82
CA SER A 311 9.10 -53.83 -6.96
C SER A 311 8.13 -54.62 -7.85
N SER A 312 8.53 -55.81 -8.20
CA SER A 312 7.82 -56.87 -8.86
C SER A 312 6.30 -56.72 -8.79
N LEU A 313 5.74 -55.95 -9.73
CA LEU A 313 4.33 -56.14 -10.05
C LEU A 313 4.23 -57.60 -10.52
N PRO A 314 3.32 -58.45 -9.97
CA PRO A 314 3.07 -59.74 -10.51
C PRO A 314 2.83 -59.59 -12.01
N HIS A 315 3.50 -60.35 -12.83
CA HIS A 315 3.29 -60.40 -14.26
C HIS A 315 1.82 -60.74 -14.51
N ILE A 316 0.99 -59.68 -14.67
CA ILE A 316 -0.35 -59.87 -15.17
C ILE A 316 -0.15 -60.21 -16.65
N ARG A 317 -0.39 -61.46 -17.00
CA ARG A 317 -0.42 -61.89 -18.40
C ARG A 317 -1.60 -61.19 -19.07
N LEU A 318 -1.30 -60.14 -19.87
CA LEU A 318 -2.29 -59.35 -20.62
C LEU A 318 -3.02 -60.16 -21.72
N ASP A 319 -2.54 -61.34 -22.03
CA ASP A 319 -3.11 -62.29 -22.97
C ASP A 319 -4.48 -62.86 -22.57
N ARG A 320 -4.91 -62.64 -21.30
CA ARG A 320 -6.23 -63.09 -20.81
C ARG A 320 -7.18 -61.96 -20.40
N VAL A 321 -6.84 -60.71 -20.62
CA VAL A 321 -7.75 -59.60 -20.37
C VAL A 321 -8.40 -59.20 -21.72
N PRO A 322 -9.69 -59.42 -21.90
CA PRO A 322 -10.33 -58.96 -23.12
C PRO A 322 -10.16 -57.44 -23.24
N LEU A 323 -9.52 -57.03 -24.35
CA LEU A 323 -9.26 -55.60 -24.66
C LEU A 323 -10.52 -54.81 -25.02
N HIS A 324 -11.64 -55.50 -25.19
CA HIS A 324 -12.92 -54.89 -25.53
C HIS A 324 -14.00 -55.38 -24.55
N HIS A 325 -14.83 -54.48 -24.11
CA HIS A 325 -16.06 -54.83 -23.41
C HIS A 325 -17.00 -55.53 -24.37
N ASP A 326 -17.68 -56.59 -23.88
CA ASP A 326 -18.78 -57.23 -24.63
C ASP A 326 -19.80 -56.20 -25.01
N LEU A 327 -20.26 -56.20 -26.28
CA LEU A 327 -21.24 -55.24 -26.80
C LEU A 327 -22.54 -55.25 -26.03
N SER A 328 -22.88 -56.34 -25.35
CA SER A 328 -24.03 -56.44 -24.45
C SER A 328 -24.03 -55.40 -23.32
N ILE A 329 -22.87 -54.88 -22.89
CA ILE A 329 -22.78 -53.83 -21.89
C ILE A 329 -23.30 -52.49 -22.44
N TYR A 330 -23.10 -52.22 -23.73
CA TYR A 330 -23.60 -51.01 -24.37
C TYR A 330 -25.10 -51.08 -24.64
N ASP A 331 -25.62 -52.25 -24.96
CA ASP A 331 -27.06 -52.51 -25.13
C ASP A 331 -27.81 -52.33 -23.80
N ALA A 332 -27.23 -52.74 -22.69
CA ALA A 332 -27.80 -52.54 -21.36
C ALA A 332 -27.86 -51.06 -21.00
N CYS A 333 -26.86 -50.24 -21.34
CA CYS A 333 -26.87 -48.81 -21.10
C CYS A 333 -27.85 -48.02 -21.99
N LEU A 334 -28.25 -48.58 -23.13
CA LEU A 334 -29.22 -47.97 -24.01
C LEU A 334 -30.67 -48.30 -23.62
N SER A 335 -30.90 -49.45 -23.00
CA SER A 335 -32.23 -49.88 -22.53
C SER A 335 -32.71 -49.21 -21.23
N GLU A 336 -31.86 -48.55 -20.49
CA GLU A 336 -32.23 -47.75 -19.30
C GLU A 336 -32.67 -46.29 -19.59
N ARG A 337 -32.80 -45.93 -20.89
CA ARG A 337 -33.16 -44.57 -21.34
C ARG A 337 -34.44 -44.54 -22.20
N LEU A 338 -35.29 -45.51 -22.12
CA LEU A 338 -36.66 -45.49 -22.73
C LEU A 338 -37.73 -45.51 -21.68
#